data_551b03937920bd21836a5e2f9168f60c
#
_entry.id   551b03937920bd21836a5e2f9168f60c
#
_cell.length_a   1.000
_cell.length_b   1.000
_cell.length_c   1.000
_cell.angle_alpha   90.00
_cell.angle_beta   90.00
_cell.angle_gamma   90.00
#
_symmetry.space_group_name_H-M   'P 1'
#
loop_
_entity.id
_entity.type
_entity.pdbx_description
1 polymer ?
#
loop_
_entity_poly.entity_id
_entity_poly.type
_entity_poly.pdbx_seq_one_letter_code
_entity_poly.pdbx_strand_id
1 'polypeptide(L)'
;MFKKGFLLASTIYLFNSIGNVMQDILIKYYQGALSLGVYEIITIKCIVACIIMLPFSIKYLRHWKKDIHIVFILALLYSLDLLLCNTGLKTVPVNTGILILLLIPLWIIVLSRILLNEKSFNWVNAVALIVCLVGVFIPIRNEIFFGGFNVGYIYLFLASIVIPLGLLLQKKFTDCRPIPYALFTNAIVLGLISFILSSFNLSFGNNSLSFSVNVLWLKDVNLTAIIAGIAIAICDLVEFSAVYFAYAITEAALLQPIRFTRILFSMLFSWLILAEQPTCAQTIGAILIVVSNIVSIIYSKKYQDRR
;
A
#
# COMPACT_ATOMS: atom_id res chain seq x y z
N MET A 1 -18.91 -12.91 -22.20
CA MET A 1 -17.65 -12.16 -22.16
C MET A 1 -17.25 -11.70 -20.74
N PHE A 2 -18.17 -11.18 -19.94
CA PHE A 2 -17.94 -10.69 -18.56
C PHE A 2 -17.27 -11.71 -17.60
N LYS A 3 -17.69 -12.99 -17.60
CA LYS A 3 -17.13 -14.01 -16.68
C LYS A 3 -15.64 -14.30 -16.91
N LYS A 4 -15.16 -14.30 -18.16
CA LYS A 4 -13.75 -14.56 -18.48
C LYS A 4 -12.85 -13.39 -18.09
N GLY A 5 -13.31 -12.15 -18.29
CA GLY A 5 -12.57 -10.95 -17.92
C GLY A 5 -12.42 -10.80 -16.39
N PHE A 6 -13.49 -11.07 -15.63
CA PHE A 6 -13.45 -11.02 -14.18
C PHE A 6 -12.51 -12.07 -13.57
N LEU A 7 -12.53 -13.32 -14.08
CA LEU A 7 -11.64 -14.36 -13.60
C LEU A 7 -10.16 -13.99 -13.85
N LEU A 8 -9.87 -13.50 -15.05
CA LEU A 8 -8.53 -13.04 -15.40
C LEU A 8 -8.08 -11.87 -14.49
N ALA A 9 -8.93 -10.85 -14.32
CA ALA A 9 -8.64 -9.72 -13.44
C ALA A 9 -8.42 -10.17 -11.99
N SER A 10 -9.22 -11.14 -11.50
CA SER A 10 -9.11 -11.71 -10.18
C SER A 10 -7.78 -12.44 -9.97
N THR A 11 -7.37 -13.25 -10.94
CA THR A 11 -6.09 -13.95 -10.91
C THR A 11 -4.90 -12.97 -10.93
N ILE A 12 -4.96 -11.95 -11.78
CA ILE A 12 -3.94 -10.90 -11.83
C ILE A 12 -3.88 -10.15 -10.49
N TYR A 13 -5.03 -9.86 -9.89
CA TYR A 13 -5.11 -9.13 -8.61
C TYR A 13 -4.55 -9.94 -7.42
N LEU A 14 -4.52 -11.28 -7.49
CA LEU A 14 -3.81 -12.09 -6.48
C LEU A 14 -2.31 -11.78 -6.43
N PHE A 15 -1.69 -11.55 -7.58
CA PHE A 15 -0.28 -11.13 -7.64
C PHE A 15 -0.05 -9.77 -6.97
N ASN A 16 -1.03 -8.84 -7.05
CA ASN A 16 -0.97 -7.61 -6.26
C ASN A 16 -0.91 -7.91 -4.75
N SER A 17 -1.76 -8.82 -4.25
CA SER A 17 -1.78 -9.16 -2.82
C SER A 17 -0.46 -9.79 -2.36
N ILE A 18 0.12 -10.68 -3.16
CA ILE A 18 1.40 -11.33 -2.86
C ILE A 18 2.55 -10.29 -2.91
N GLY A 19 2.64 -9.51 -3.99
CA GLY A 19 3.70 -8.51 -4.17
C GLY A 19 3.72 -7.49 -3.04
N ASN A 20 2.54 -7.00 -2.66
CA ASN A 20 2.39 -6.02 -1.59
C ASN A 20 2.86 -6.56 -0.22
N VAL A 21 2.41 -7.77 0.15
CA VAL A 21 2.82 -8.39 1.43
C VAL A 21 4.32 -8.70 1.43
N MET A 22 4.85 -9.24 0.34
CA MET A 22 6.28 -9.53 0.25
C MET A 22 7.12 -8.26 0.34
N GLN A 23 6.69 -7.16 -0.29
CA GLN A 23 7.36 -5.87 -0.18
C GLN A 23 7.41 -5.38 1.26
N ASP A 24 6.27 -5.36 1.99
CA ASP A 24 6.20 -4.91 3.38
C ASP A 24 7.11 -5.74 4.29
N ILE A 25 7.11 -7.06 4.13
CA ILE A 25 7.92 -7.98 4.92
C ILE A 25 9.41 -7.82 4.60
N LEU A 26 9.77 -7.71 3.34
CA LEU A 26 11.17 -7.52 2.93
C LEU A 26 11.71 -6.19 3.44
N ILE A 27 10.95 -5.11 3.35
CA ILE A 27 11.35 -3.82 3.92
C ILE A 27 11.61 -3.98 5.42
N LYS A 28 10.68 -4.58 6.17
CA LYS A 28 10.85 -4.79 7.61
C LYS A 28 12.04 -5.69 7.94
N TYR A 29 12.22 -6.79 7.21
CA TYR A 29 13.35 -7.70 7.38
C TYR A 29 14.70 -7.01 7.16
N TYR A 30 14.82 -6.28 6.05
CA TYR A 30 16.07 -5.61 5.72
C TYR A 30 16.34 -4.37 6.57
N GLN A 31 15.33 -3.73 7.16
CA GLN A 31 15.53 -2.71 8.18
C GLN A 31 16.23 -3.27 9.43
N GLY A 32 15.92 -4.51 9.80
CA GLY A 32 16.59 -5.18 10.92
C GLY A 32 17.98 -5.73 10.57
N ALA A 33 18.22 -6.10 9.33
CA ALA A 33 19.43 -6.76 8.87
C ALA A 33 20.52 -5.80 8.33
N LEU A 34 20.10 -4.64 7.84
CA LEU A 34 20.98 -3.63 7.27
C LEU A 34 21.03 -2.40 8.19
N SER A 35 22.17 -1.69 8.18
CA SER A 35 22.30 -0.40 8.86
C SER A 35 21.54 0.74 8.16
N LEU A 36 20.77 0.42 7.12
CA LEU A 36 20.03 1.36 6.29
C LEU A 36 18.64 1.64 6.85
N GLY A 37 18.24 2.90 6.78
CA GLY A 37 16.87 3.33 7.09
C GLY A 37 15.87 2.95 6.00
N VAL A 38 14.57 3.09 6.32
CA VAL A 38 13.47 2.78 5.40
C VAL A 38 13.57 3.57 4.10
N TYR A 39 13.78 4.89 4.21
CA TYR A 39 13.81 5.78 3.04
C TYR A 39 15.00 5.50 2.12
N GLU A 40 16.11 5.04 2.67
CA GLU A 40 17.31 4.63 1.95
C GLU A 40 17.01 3.38 1.09
N ILE A 41 16.40 2.36 1.70
CA ILE A 41 15.95 1.14 1.01
C ILE A 41 14.93 1.49 -0.09
N ILE A 42 13.97 2.37 0.18
CA ILE A 42 12.98 2.81 -0.79
C ILE A 42 13.65 3.59 -1.94
N THR A 43 14.65 4.41 -1.65
CA THR A 43 15.41 5.12 -2.70
C THR A 43 16.08 4.13 -3.64
N ILE A 44 16.77 3.11 -3.10
CA ILE A 44 17.40 2.05 -3.90
C ILE A 44 16.35 1.32 -4.74
N LYS A 45 15.23 0.91 -4.14
CA LYS A 45 14.10 0.28 -4.84
C LYS A 45 13.62 1.13 -6.02
N CYS A 46 13.41 2.42 -5.81
CA CYS A 46 12.90 3.33 -6.83
C CYS A 46 13.90 3.54 -7.98
N ILE A 47 15.19 3.60 -7.69
CA ILE A 47 16.23 3.66 -8.72
C ILE A 47 16.17 2.41 -9.61
N VAL A 48 16.08 1.23 -9.00
CA VAL A 48 15.95 -0.04 -9.73
C VAL A 48 14.67 -0.08 -10.56
N ALA A 49 13.53 0.32 -9.98
CA ALA A 49 12.25 0.38 -10.70
C ALA A 49 12.31 1.35 -11.90
N CYS A 50 12.96 2.51 -11.74
CA CYS A 50 13.19 3.45 -12.84
C CYS A 50 14.01 2.82 -13.97
N ILE A 51 15.10 2.14 -13.64
CA ILE A 51 15.96 1.48 -14.64
C ILE A 51 15.16 0.43 -15.43
N ILE A 52 14.36 -0.39 -14.74
CA ILE A 52 13.54 -1.43 -15.38
C ILE A 52 12.44 -0.82 -16.27
N MET A 53 11.78 0.27 -15.81
CA MET A 53 10.64 0.86 -16.52
C MET A 53 11.02 1.89 -17.58
N LEU A 54 12.23 2.42 -17.56
CA LEU A 54 12.71 3.43 -18.51
C LEU A 54 12.52 3.03 -19.99
N PRO A 55 12.95 1.85 -20.45
CA PRO A 55 12.84 1.49 -21.87
C PRO A 55 11.39 1.44 -22.37
N PHE A 56 10.45 1.08 -21.49
CA PHE A 56 9.02 1.02 -21.81
C PHE A 56 8.34 2.40 -21.77
N SER A 57 8.93 3.36 -21.07
CA SER A 57 8.34 4.67 -20.78
C SER A 57 8.89 5.78 -21.69
N ILE A 58 10.02 5.59 -22.34
CA ILE A 58 10.78 6.62 -23.07
C ILE A 58 9.94 7.33 -24.14
N LYS A 59 9.07 6.57 -24.83
CA LYS A 59 8.18 7.11 -25.88
C LYS A 59 7.15 8.10 -25.34
N TYR A 60 6.82 8.00 -24.04
CA TYR A 60 5.76 8.77 -23.39
C TYR A 60 6.30 9.96 -22.60
N LEU A 61 7.61 10.10 -22.44
CA LEU A 61 8.24 11.21 -21.74
C LEU A 61 7.90 12.58 -22.33
N ARG A 62 7.57 12.64 -23.63
CA ARG A 62 7.08 13.86 -24.27
C ARG A 62 5.82 14.47 -23.62
N HIS A 63 5.04 13.67 -22.87
CA HIS A 63 3.82 14.11 -22.21
C HIS A 63 4.08 14.63 -20.79
N TRP A 64 5.31 14.53 -20.28
CA TRP A 64 5.71 14.90 -18.91
C TRP A 64 5.20 16.30 -18.49
N LYS A 65 5.35 17.31 -19.37
CA LYS A 65 4.92 18.68 -19.07
C LYS A 65 3.41 18.81 -18.82
N LYS A 66 2.58 17.99 -19.46
CA LYS A 66 1.12 18.00 -19.27
C LYS A 66 0.71 17.24 -18.02
N ASP A 67 1.45 16.21 -17.68
CA ASP A 67 1.09 15.27 -16.64
C ASP A 67 1.69 15.65 -15.27
N ILE A 68 2.62 16.61 -15.23
CA ILE A 68 3.42 16.93 -14.04
C ILE A 68 2.58 17.20 -12.79
N HIS A 69 1.44 17.88 -12.91
CA HIS A 69 0.58 18.19 -11.76
C HIS A 69 -0.03 16.93 -11.14
N ILE A 70 -0.58 16.03 -11.99
CA ILE A 70 -1.19 14.81 -11.50
C ILE A 70 -0.13 13.84 -10.97
N VAL A 71 1.02 13.76 -11.63
CA VAL A 71 2.16 12.97 -11.19
C VAL A 71 2.66 13.46 -9.83
N PHE A 72 2.74 14.77 -9.63
CA PHE A 72 3.17 15.35 -8.35
C PHE A 72 2.18 15.05 -7.22
N ILE A 73 0.86 15.17 -7.47
CA ILE A 73 -0.17 14.84 -6.48
C ILE A 73 -0.11 13.34 -6.12
N LEU A 74 -0.01 12.47 -7.12
CA LEU A 74 0.12 11.03 -6.89
C LEU A 74 1.36 10.70 -6.08
N ALA A 75 2.48 11.33 -6.40
CA ALA A 75 3.73 11.13 -5.68
C ALA A 75 3.66 11.60 -4.24
N LEU A 76 3.02 12.73 -3.96
CA LEU A 76 2.76 13.18 -2.59
C LEU A 76 1.92 12.17 -1.81
N LEU A 77 0.85 11.64 -2.41
CA LEU A 77 0.00 10.65 -1.77
C LEU A 77 0.77 9.34 -1.50
N TYR A 78 1.52 8.83 -2.48
CA TYR A 78 2.33 7.62 -2.29
C TYR A 78 3.49 7.81 -1.32
N SER A 79 4.09 9.00 -1.28
CA SER A 79 5.14 9.31 -0.30
C SER A 79 4.58 9.39 1.12
N LEU A 80 3.40 10.00 1.27
CA LEU A 80 2.69 10.07 2.54
C LEU A 80 2.27 8.68 3.01
N ASP A 81 1.73 7.86 2.11
CA ASP A 81 1.42 6.46 2.36
C ASP A 81 2.65 5.68 2.85
N LEU A 82 3.74 5.74 2.11
CA LEU A 82 5.00 5.10 2.46
C LEU A 82 5.52 5.54 3.83
N LEU A 83 5.49 6.84 4.10
CA LEU A 83 5.90 7.39 5.39
C LEU A 83 5.04 6.85 6.52
N LEU A 84 3.72 6.87 6.35
CA LEU A 84 2.78 6.42 7.37
C LEU A 84 2.86 4.89 7.58
N CYS A 85 2.86 4.11 6.49
CA CYS A 85 2.96 2.65 6.56
C CYS A 85 4.26 2.19 7.20
N ASN A 86 5.40 2.68 6.72
CA ASN A 86 6.69 2.21 7.22
C ASN A 86 6.96 2.67 8.64
N THR A 87 6.56 3.90 9.03
CA THR A 87 6.67 4.36 10.41
C THR A 87 5.77 3.54 11.33
N GLY A 88 4.56 3.20 10.88
CA GLY A 88 3.65 2.34 11.62
C GLY A 88 4.17 0.90 11.76
N LEU A 89 4.57 0.27 10.67
CA LEU A 89 5.08 -1.12 10.66
C LEU A 89 6.42 -1.29 11.39
N LYS A 90 7.18 -0.21 11.57
CA LYS A 90 8.40 -0.25 12.38
C LYS A 90 8.12 -0.60 13.85
N THR A 91 6.99 -0.13 14.39
CA THR A 91 6.63 -0.25 15.80
C THR A 91 5.52 -1.26 16.07
N VAL A 92 4.80 -1.69 15.03
CA VAL A 92 3.66 -2.60 15.12
C VAL A 92 4.00 -3.91 14.39
N PRO A 93 3.58 -5.09 14.91
CA PRO A 93 3.71 -6.35 14.20
C PRO A 93 3.02 -6.29 12.83
N VAL A 94 3.65 -6.90 11.80
CA VAL A 94 3.14 -6.86 10.42
C VAL A 94 1.69 -7.35 10.32
N ASN A 95 1.38 -8.46 11.01
CA ASN A 95 0.05 -9.02 11.04
C ASN A 95 -1.02 -8.04 11.53
N THR A 96 -0.74 -7.32 12.63
CA THR A 96 -1.65 -6.29 13.19
C THR A 96 -1.73 -5.09 12.25
N GLY A 97 -0.61 -4.66 11.69
CA GLY A 97 -0.56 -3.57 10.73
C GLY A 97 -1.42 -3.84 9.49
N ILE A 98 -1.31 -5.03 8.92
CA ILE A 98 -2.11 -5.43 7.75
C ILE A 98 -3.60 -5.53 8.09
N LEU A 99 -3.98 -5.96 9.31
CA LEU A 99 -5.38 -5.90 9.75
C LEU A 99 -5.95 -4.49 9.65
N ILE A 100 -5.19 -3.48 10.11
CA ILE A 100 -5.62 -2.07 10.00
C ILE A 100 -5.74 -1.65 8.54
N LEU A 101 -4.78 -2.02 7.70
CA LEU A 101 -4.80 -1.72 6.27
C LEU A 101 -5.92 -2.45 5.50
N LEU A 102 -6.55 -3.48 6.08
CA LEU A 102 -7.76 -4.09 5.51
C LEU A 102 -9.02 -3.19 5.60
N LEU A 103 -8.94 -2.01 6.19
CA LEU A 103 -9.95 -0.95 6.05
C LEU A 103 -9.94 -0.30 4.64
N ILE A 104 -8.84 -0.42 3.88
CA ILE A 104 -8.68 0.15 2.55
C ILE A 104 -9.84 -0.18 1.60
N PRO A 105 -10.33 -1.43 1.47
CA PRO A 105 -11.45 -1.75 0.60
C PRO A 105 -12.71 -0.94 0.87
N LEU A 106 -12.98 -0.65 2.13
CA LEU A 106 -14.15 0.15 2.52
C LEU A 106 -13.96 1.61 2.15
N TRP A 107 -12.77 2.16 2.36
CA TRP A 107 -12.45 3.50 1.90
C TRP A 107 -12.52 3.62 0.37
N ILE A 108 -12.11 2.58 -0.37
CA ILE A 108 -12.27 2.56 -1.84
C ILE A 108 -13.75 2.69 -2.21
N ILE A 109 -14.65 1.96 -1.57
CA ILE A 109 -16.10 2.02 -1.85
C ILE A 109 -16.65 3.41 -1.53
N VAL A 110 -16.24 4.02 -0.42
CA VAL A 110 -16.70 5.37 -0.04
C VAL A 110 -16.16 6.44 -1.00
N LEU A 111 -14.85 6.40 -1.24
CA LEU A 111 -14.17 7.41 -2.04
C LEU A 111 -14.45 7.27 -3.54
N SER A 112 -14.70 6.07 -4.07
CA SER A 112 -15.08 5.87 -5.47
C SER A 112 -16.40 6.55 -5.79
N ARG A 113 -17.33 6.60 -4.83
CA ARG A 113 -18.57 7.37 -4.98
C ARG A 113 -18.31 8.87 -5.13
N ILE A 114 -17.34 9.40 -4.36
CA ILE A 114 -17.03 10.84 -4.35
C ILE A 114 -16.19 11.23 -5.58
N LEU A 115 -15.16 10.44 -5.90
CA LEU A 115 -14.18 10.75 -6.94
C LEU A 115 -14.58 10.29 -8.35
N LEU A 116 -15.29 9.16 -8.44
CA LEU A 116 -15.68 8.52 -9.71
C LEU A 116 -17.19 8.54 -9.95
N ASN A 117 -17.99 9.13 -9.05
CA ASN A 117 -19.46 9.12 -9.09
C ASN A 117 -20.06 7.69 -9.17
N GLU A 118 -19.36 6.68 -8.67
CA GLU A 118 -19.88 5.31 -8.62
C GLU A 118 -21.00 5.21 -7.59
N LYS A 119 -22.12 4.54 -7.96
CA LYS A 119 -23.33 4.43 -7.10
C LYS A 119 -23.26 3.20 -6.16
N SER A 120 -22.07 2.74 -5.83
CA SER A 120 -21.85 1.49 -5.08
C SER A 120 -22.06 1.62 -3.57
N PHE A 121 -22.07 2.83 -3.00
CA PHE A 121 -22.22 3.03 -1.54
C PHE A 121 -23.67 2.91 -1.07
N ASN A 122 -23.90 2.07 -0.08
CA ASN A 122 -25.19 1.91 0.59
C ASN A 122 -25.01 1.78 2.12
N TRP A 123 -26.12 1.71 2.88
CA TRP A 123 -26.09 1.58 4.34
C TRP A 123 -25.38 0.29 4.81
N VAL A 124 -25.43 -0.79 4.02
CA VAL A 124 -24.73 -2.06 4.33
C VAL A 124 -23.22 -1.85 4.34
N ASN A 125 -22.71 -1.02 3.44
CA ASN A 125 -21.28 -0.66 3.42
C ASN A 125 -20.89 0.14 4.68
N ALA A 126 -21.80 1.00 5.19
CA ALA A 126 -21.56 1.72 6.44
C ALA A 126 -21.51 0.76 7.65
N VAL A 127 -22.43 -0.20 7.72
CA VAL A 127 -22.42 -1.24 8.77
C VAL A 127 -21.16 -2.10 8.66
N ALA A 128 -20.77 -2.49 7.44
CA ALA A 128 -19.54 -3.25 7.20
C ALA A 128 -18.30 -2.49 7.69
N LEU A 129 -18.25 -1.17 7.50
CA LEU A 129 -17.16 -0.34 8.02
C LEU A 129 -17.09 -0.42 9.56
N ILE A 130 -18.22 -0.32 10.25
CA ILE A 130 -18.27 -0.42 11.71
C ILE A 130 -17.77 -1.79 12.18
N VAL A 131 -18.25 -2.87 11.55
CA VAL A 131 -17.80 -4.23 11.90
C VAL A 131 -16.30 -4.42 11.64
N CYS A 132 -15.78 -3.86 10.55
CA CYS A 132 -14.32 -3.89 10.29
C CYS A 132 -13.53 -3.11 11.33
N LEU A 133 -14.01 -1.93 11.77
CA LEU A 133 -13.36 -1.18 12.86
C LEU A 133 -13.34 -2.00 14.16
N VAL A 134 -14.41 -2.72 14.48
CA VAL A 134 -14.43 -3.65 15.62
C VAL A 134 -13.40 -4.77 15.43
N GLY A 135 -13.32 -5.35 14.24
CA GLY A 135 -12.31 -6.38 13.92
C GLY A 135 -10.87 -5.90 14.09
N VAL A 136 -10.57 -4.64 13.71
CA VAL A 136 -9.27 -4.01 13.95
C VAL A 136 -9.03 -3.75 15.44
N PHE A 137 -10.08 -3.36 16.18
CA PHE A 137 -9.96 -3.02 17.59
C PHE A 137 -9.64 -4.23 18.48
N ILE A 138 -10.13 -5.44 18.15
CA ILE A 138 -9.96 -6.65 18.95
C ILE A 138 -8.47 -6.95 19.26
N PRO A 139 -7.54 -7.01 18.31
CA PRO A 139 -6.15 -7.32 18.59
C PRO A 139 -5.40 -6.21 19.34
N ILE A 140 -5.80 -4.95 19.20
CA ILE A 140 -5.09 -3.80 19.79
C ILE A 140 -5.69 -3.33 21.12
N ARG A 141 -6.87 -3.85 21.50
CA ARG A 141 -7.60 -3.41 22.70
C ARG A 141 -6.79 -3.45 23.99
N ASN A 142 -6.03 -4.53 24.18
CA ASN A 142 -5.25 -4.71 25.41
C ASN A 142 -4.13 -3.67 25.53
N GLU A 143 -3.51 -3.29 24.42
CA GLU A 143 -2.49 -2.25 24.38
C GLU A 143 -3.09 -0.87 24.65
N ILE A 144 -4.29 -0.60 24.10
CA ILE A 144 -5.00 0.67 24.32
C ILE A 144 -5.36 0.85 25.81
N PHE A 145 -5.85 -0.22 26.45
CA PHE A 145 -6.37 -0.12 27.82
C PHE A 145 -5.31 -0.38 28.91
N PHE A 146 -4.31 -1.21 28.64
CA PHE A 146 -3.40 -1.71 29.68
C PHE A 146 -1.91 -1.52 29.40
N GLY A 147 -1.50 -1.25 28.16
CA GLY A 147 -0.11 -1.37 27.74
C GLY A 147 0.57 -0.09 27.22
N GLY A 148 -0.10 1.04 27.23
CA GLY A 148 0.43 2.22 26.57
C GLY A 148 0.17 2.18 25.04
N PHE A 149 -0.54 3.18 24.56
CA PHE A 149 -0.97 3.26 23.17
C PHE A 149 0.22 3.42 22.21
N ASN A 150 0.33 2.51 21.23
CA ASN A 150 1.35 2.61 20.19
C ASN A 150 0.89 3.56 19.08
N VAL A 151 1.60 4.68 18.91
CA VAL A 151 1.31 5.69 17.88
C VAL A 151 1.35 5.10 16.46
N GLY A 152 2.04 3.98 16.24
CA GLY A 152 2.06 3.25 14.99
C GLY A 152 0.67 2.86 14.46
N TYR A 153 -0.30 2.61 15.35
CA TYR A 153 -1.68 2.32 14.95
C TYR A 153 -2.36 3.52 14.29
N ILE A 154 -2.09 4.75 14.76
CA ILE A 154 -2.61 5.98 14.14
C ILE A 154 -2.01 6.13 12.74
N TYR A 155 -0.71 5.92 12.59
CA TYR A 155 -0.06 6.03 11.29
C TYR A 155 -0.66 5.05 10.27
N LEU A 156 -0.86 3.79 10.65
CA LEU A 156 -1.47 2.77 9.78
C LEU A 156 -2.93 3.07 9.47
N PHE A 157 -3.69 3.61 10.43
CA PHE A 157 -5.06 4.03 10.19
C PHE A 157 -5.12 5.19 9.17
N LEU A 158 -4.28 6.21 9.31
CA LEU A 158 -4.20 7.30 8.34
C LEU A 158 -3.75 6.79 6.96
N ALA A 159 -2.79 5.87 6.90
CA ALA A 159 -2.37 5.22 5.67
C ALA A 159 -3.55 4.51 4.98
N SER A 160 -4.42 3.83 5.75
CA SER A 160 -5.60 3.15 5.21
C SER A 160 -6.57 4.09 4.47
N ILE A 161 -6.51 5.40 4.72
CA ILE A 161 -7.30 6.44 4.03
C ILE A 161 -6.53 7.00 2.82
N VAL A 162 -5.23 7.22 2.97
CA VAL A 162 -4.38 7.83 1.93
C VAL A 162 -4.19 6.89 0.74
N ILE A 163 -3.99 5.59 0.99
CA ILE A 163 -3.79 4.58 -0.06
C ILE A 163 -4.95 4.55 -1.08
N PRO A 164 -6.23 4.47 -0.67
CA PRO A 164 -7.36 4.52 -1.60
C PRO A 164 -7.41 5.78 -2.46
N LEU A 165 -7.08 6.93 -1.88
CA LEU A 165 -7.01 8.18 -2.64
C LEU A 165 -5.99 8.09 -3.77
N GLY A 166 -4.78 7.62 -3.47
CA GLY A 166 -3.74 7.39 -4.46
C GLY A 166 -4.17 6.40 -5.55
N LEU A 167 -4.74 5.24 -5.16
CA LEU A 167 -5.19 4.20 -6.10
C LEU A 167 -6.31 4.66 -7.04
N LEU A 168 -7.30 5.43 -6.55
CA LEU A 168 -8.41 5.93 -7.37
C LEU A 168 -7.95 7.04 -8.32
N LEU A 169 -7.08 7.93 -7.87
CA LEU A 169 -6.48 8.94 -8.74
C LEU A 169 -5.56 8.30 -9.78
N GLN A 170 -4.79 7.29 -9.38
CA GLN A 170 -3.94 6.54 -10.30
C GLN A 170 -4.74 5.79 -11.35
N LYS A 171 -5.88 5.17 -10.99
CA LYS A 171 -6.81 4.58 -11.97
C LYS A 171 -7.19 5.60 -13.04
N LYS A 172 -7.61 6.78 -12.62
CA LYS A 172 -7.97 7.88 -13.54
C LYS A 172 -6.80 8.33 -14.42
N PHE A 173 -5.59 8.26 -13.91
CA PHE A 173 -4.38 8.56 -14.69
C PHE A 173 -4.05 7.46 -15.71
N THR A 174 -4.17 6.19 -15.34
CA THR A 174 -3.90 5.06 -16.23
C THR A 174 -4.97 4.86 -17.30
N ASP A 175 -6.18 5.40 -17.13
CA ASP A 175 -7.18 5.47 -18.21
C ASP A 175 -6.69 6.35 -19.38
N CYS A 176 -5.80 7.31 -19.13
CA CYS A 176 -5.26 8.23 -20.13
C CYS A 176 -3.81 7.92 -20.53
N ARG A 177 -3.09 7.13 -19.76
CA ARG A 177 -1.64 6.88 -19.90
C ARG A 177 -1.31 5.39 -19.72
N PRO A 178 -0.32 4.87 -20.48
CA PRO A 178 0.09 3.47 -20.34
C PRO A 178 0.72 3.18 -18.97
N ILE A 179 0.43 1.99 -18.48
CA ILE A 179 0.87 1.52 -17.16
C ILE A 179 2.38 1.67 -16.93
N PRO A 180 3.28 1.27 -17.86
CA PRO A 180 4.72 1.44 -17.64
C PRO A 180 5.14 2.90 -17.41
N TYR A 181 4.51 3.84 -18.11
CA TYR A 181 4.77 5.27 -17.91
C TYR A 181 4.31 5.74 -16.53
N ALA A 182 3.14 5.28 -16.07
CA ALA A 182 2.64 5.59 -14.75
C ALA A 182 3.55 5.04 -13.64
N LEU A 183 4.04 3.80 -13.78
CA LEU A 183 5.00 3.19 -12.87
C LEU A 183 6.32 3.94 -12.83
N PHE A 184 6.83 4.31 -13.99
CA PHE A 184 8.07 5.06 -14.13
C PHE A 184 7.99 6.44 -13.46
N THR A 185 6.91 7.19 -13.72
CA THR A 185 6.71 8.52 -13.11
C THR A 185 6.57 8.44 -11.60
N ASN A 186 5.85 7.43 -11.09
CA ASN A 186 5.72 7.18 -9.66
C ASN A 186 7.09 6.86 -9.03
N ALA A 187 7.88 5.97 -9.67
CA ALA A 187 9.18 5.60 -9.16
C ALA A 187 10.16 6.79 -9.11
N ILE A 188 10.17 7.66 -10.13
CA ILE A 188 11.03 8.86 -10.12
C ILE A 188 10.67 9.76 -8.94
N VAL A 189 9.40 10.15 -8.82
CA VAL A 189 9.03 11.18 -7.84
C VAL A 189 9.08 10.60 -6.42
N LEU A 190 8.65 9.36 -6.22
CA LEU A 190 8.79 8.67 -4.96
C LEU A 190 10.25 8.50 -4.55
N GLY A 191 11.11 8.12 -5.51
CA GLY A 191 12.56 8.01 -5.30
C GLY A 191 13.20 9.34 -4.91
N LEU A 192 12.83 10.44 -5.57
CA LEU A 192 13.32 11.78 -5.22
C LEU A 192 12.88 12.20 -3.82
N ILE A 193 11.61 12.00 -3.46
CA ILE A 193 11.10 12.34 -2.14
C ILE A 193 11.78 11.47 -1.06
N SER A 194 11.91 10.17 -1.30
CA SER A 194 12.59 9.26 -0.37
C SER A 194 14.06 9.60 -0.20
N PHE A 195 14.75 9.98 -1.29
CA PHE A 195 16.12 10.45 -1.24
C PHE A 195 16.27 11.74 -0.43
N ILE A 196 15.36 12.69 -0.61
CA ILE A 196 15.32 13.92 0.19
C ILE A 196 15.10 13.56 1.66
N LEU A 197 14.08 12.73 1.98
CA LEU A 197 13.78 12.33 3.35
C LEU A 197 14.94 11.55 4.02
N SER A 198 15.64 10.70 3.28
CA SER A 198 16.82 9.97 3.80
C SER A 198 18.02 10.87 4.03
N SER A 199 18.14 11.95 3.25
CA SER A 199 19.26 12.89 3.35
C SER A 199 19.06 13.95 4.44
N PHE A 200 17.81 14.20 4.85
CA PHE A 200 17.49 15.18 5.90
C PHE A 200 17.23 14.50 7.24
N ASN A 201 18.19 14.62 8.17
CA ASN A 201 17.97 14.25 9.56
C ASN A 201 17.38 15.44 10.33
N LEU A 202 16.09 15.33 10.67
CA LEU A 202 15.41 16.24 11.59
C LEU A 202 15.58 15.72 13.01
N SER A 203 16.47 16.29 13.79
CA SER A 203 16.58 16.01 15.21
C SER A 203 15.98 17.14 16.04
N PHE A 204 14.97 16.80 16.82
CA PHE A 204 14.40 17.67 17.84
C PHE A 204 15.19 17.46 19.14
N GLY A 205 16.17 18.31 19.39
CA GLY A 205 16.90 18.33 20.66
C GLY A 205 16.76 19.67 21.35
N ASN A 206 16.49 19.64 22.66
CA ASN A 206 16.48 20.80 23.58
C ASN A 206 16.20 22.18 22.94
N ASN A 207 14.96 22.39 22.48
CA ASN A 207 14.47 23.67 21.92
C ASN A 207 15.14 24.18 20.63
N SER A 208 15.94 23.42 19.94
CA SER A 208 16.50 23.78 18.63
C SER A 208 16.23 22.72 17.58
N LEU A 209 15.73 23.17 16.43
CA LEU A 209 15.60 22.34 15.23
C LEU A 209 16.99 22.32 14.59
N SER A 210 17.70 21.19 14.68
CA SER A 210 18.96 21.04 13.95
C SER A 210 18.69 20.35 12.60
N PHE A 211 19.08 21.02 11.56
CA PHE A 211 19.00 20.57 10.17
C PHE A 211 20.40 20.06 9.77
N SER A 212 20.53 18.77 9.53
CA SER A 212 21.77 18.24 8.98
C SER A 212 21.48 17.44 7.70
N VAL A 213 22.19 17.75 6.62
CA VAL A 213 22.17 16.96 5.39
C VAL A 213 23.20 15.86 5.53
N ASN A 214 22.76 14.61 5.57
CA ASN A 214 23.63 13.46 5.69
C ASN A 214 23.39 12.50 4.51
N VAL A 215 24.30 12.50 3.54
CA VAL A 215 24.31 11.56 2.38
C VAL A 215 25.32 10.43 2.63
N LEU A 216 25.86 10.30 3.83
CA LEU A 216 26.91 9.29 4.14
C LEU A 216 26.39 7.85 4.04
N TRP A 217 25.06 7.64 4.15
CA TRP A 217 24.41 6.34 3.96
C TRP A 217 24.74 5.70 2.61
N LEU A 218 25.07 6.49 1.57
CA LEU A 218 25.50 5.96 0.27
C LEU A 218 26.77 5.12 0.38
N LYS A 219 27.60 5.33 1.40
CA LYS A 219 28.80 4.53 1.68
C LYS A 219 28.47 3.17 2.27
N ASP A 220 27.30 3.06 2.93
CA ASP A 220 26.83 1.84 3.58
C ASP A 220 26.06 0.93 2.60
N VAL A 221 25.85 1.39 1.35
CA VAL A 221 25.21 0.59 0.29
C VAL A 221 26.17 -0.51 -0.14
N ASN A 222 25.92 -1.70 0.37
CA ASN A 222 26.65 -2.91 0.02
C ASN A 222 25.85 -3.77 -0.98
N LEU A 223 26.47 -4.86 -1.43
CA LEU A 223 25.82 -5.78 -2.37
C LEU A 223 24.48 -6.33 -1.84
N THR A 224 24.39 -6.57 -0.54
CA THR A 224 23.16 -7.04 0.12
C THR A 224 22.05 -6.00 0.02
N ALA A 225 22.36 -4.71 0.22
CA ALA A 225 21.40 -3.62 0.07
C ALA A 225 20.90 -3.49 -1.39
N ILE A 226 21.76 -3.69 -2.35
CA ILE A 226 21.38 -3.68 -3.78
C ILE A 226 20.46 -4.87 -4.09
N ILE A 227 20.80 -6.07 -3.64
CA ILE A 227 19.96 -7.27 -3.84
C ILE A 227 18.60 -7.08 -3.16
N ALA A 228 18.56 -6.53 -1.94
CA ALA A 228 17.32 -6.17 -1.25
C ALA A 228 16.49 -5.18 -2.06
N GLY A 229 17.11 -4.12 -2.55
CA GLY A 229 16.46 -3.12 -3.40
C GLY A 229 15.87 -3.71 -4.69
N ILE A 230 16.60 -4.62 -5.34
CA ILE A 230 16.12 -5.35 -6.53
C ILE A 230 14.90 -6.22 -6.17
N ALA A 231 14.97 -7.02 -5.11
CA ALA A 231 13.87 -7.88 -4.70
C ALA A 231 12.62 -7.07 -4.36
N ILE A 232 12.77 -6.00 -3.60
CA ILE A 232 11.67 -5.11 -3.22
C ILE A 232 11.11 -4.38 -4.46
N ALA A 233 11.96 -3.93 -5.40
CA ALA A 233 11.52 -3.29 -6.63
C ALA A 233 10.70 -4.25 -7.52
N ILE A 234 11.10 -5.50 -7.64
CA ILE A 234 10.35 -6.52 -8.39
C ILE A 234 8.97 -6.74 -7.74
N CYS A 235 8.90 -6.87 -6.41
CA CYS A 235 7.64 -7.02 -5.69
C CYS A 235 6.72 -5.82 -5.92
N ASP A 236 7.25 -4.60 -5.85
CA ASP A 236 6.54 -3.34 -6.10
C ASP A 236 6.00 -3.25 -7.54
N LEU A 237 6.83 -3.58 -8.52
CA LEU A 237 6.43 -3.57 -9.93
C LEU A 237 5.35 -4.62 -10.22
N VAL A 238 5.45 -5.81 -9.61
CA VAL A 238 4.40 -6.85 -9.71
C VAL A 238 3.11 -6.36 -9.05
N GLU A 239 3.19 -5.79 -7.86
CA GLU A 239 2.05 -5.24 -7.13
C GLU A 239 1.29 -4.22 -7.96
N PHE A 240 1.96 -3.13 -8.36
CA PHE A 240 1.31 -2.02 -9.07
C PHE A 240 0.90 -2.39 -10.50
N SER A 241 1.71 -3.17 -11.22
CA SER A 241 1.31 -3.66 -12.54
C SER A 241 0.03 -4.49 -12.45
N ALA A 242 -0.03 -5.42 -11.49
CA ALA A 242 -1.18 -6.28 -11.31
C ALA A 242 -2.46 -5.50 -10.98
N VAL A 243 -2.39 -4.52 -10.07
CA VAL A 243 -3.57 -3.73 -9.71
C VAL A 243 -4.05 -2.87 -10.88
N TYR A 244 -3.13 -2.25 -11.64
CA TYR A 244 -3.52 -1.39 -12.74
C TYR A 244 -4.10 -2.18 -13.92
N PHE A 245 -3.51 -3.33 -14.27
CA PHE A 245 -4.07 -4.23 -15.27
C PHE A 245 -5.45 -4.75 -14.85
N ALA A 246 -5.62 -5.15 -13.60
CA ALA A 246 -6.90 -5.63 -13.09
C ALA A 246 -7.98 -4.53 -13.12
N TYR A 247 -7.63 -3.29 -12.74
CA TYR A 247 -8.55 -2.15 -12.77
C TYR A 247 -8.88 -1.67 -14.19
N ALA A 248 -8.02 -1.92 -15.17
CA ALA A 248 -8.32 -1.66 -16.59
C ALA A 248 -9.34 -2.66 -17.17
N ILE A 249 -9.41 -3.89 -16.63
CA ILE A 249 -10.31 -4.94 -17.11
C ILE A 249 -11.67 -4.90 -16.41
N THR A 250 -11.71 -4.48 -15.11
CA THR A 250 -12.94 -4.52 -14.31
C THR A 250 -13.00 -3.37 -13.30
N GLU A 251 -14.19 -3.17 -12.73
CA GLU A 251 -14.41 -2.15 -11.69
C GLU A 251 -13.59 -2.45 -10.42
N ALA A 252 -13.00 -1.40 -9.84
CA ALA A 252 -12.16 -1.52 -8.67
C ALA A 252 -12.90 -2.16 -7.48
N ALA A 253 -14.18 -1.80 -7.28
CA ALA A 253 -15.01 -2.32 -6.19
C ALA A 253 -15.20 -3.85 -6.25
N LEU A 254 -15.27 -4.44 -7.45
CA LEU A 254 -15.49 -5.88 -7.64
C LEU A 254 -14.26 -6.74 -7.27
N LEU A 255 -13.08 -6.14 -7.25
CA LEU A 255 -11.82 -6.83 -6.92
C LEU A 255 -11.49 -6.80 -5.41
N GLN A 256 -12.20 -5.97 -4.64
CA GLN A 256 -11.90 -5.82 -3.22
C GLN A 256 -11.99 -7.12 -2.40
N PRO A 257 -12.87 -8.11 -2.69
CA PRO A 257 -12.87 -9.38 -1.96
C PRO A 257 -11.53 -10.10 -2.02
N ILE A 258 -10.84 -9.98 -3.17
CA ILE A 258 -9.57 -10.67 -3.38
C ILE A 258 -8.46 -10.04 -2.55
N ARG A 259 -8.56 -8.75 -2.24
CA ARG A 259 -7.59 -8.05 -1.39
C ARG A 259 -7.50 -8.66 0.02
N PHE A 260 -8.55 -9.34 0.50
CA PHE A 260 -8.51 -10.02 1.80
C PHE A 260 -7.58 -11.22 1.85
N THR A 261 -7.23 -11.81 0.71
CA THR A 261 -6.19 -12.85 0.65
C THR A 261 -4.84 -12.31 1.16
N ARG A 262 -4.63 -10.98 1.14
CA ARG A 262 -3.45 -10.32 1.69
C ARG A 262 -3.20 -10.72 3.15
N ILE A 263 -4.24 -10.88 3.99
CA ILE A 263 -4.04 -11.27 5.37
C ILE A 263 -3.52 -12.71 5.50
N LEU A 264 -4.01 -13.63 4.65
CA LEU A 264 -3.53 -15.00 4.63
C LEU A 264 -2.04 -15.06 4.26
N PHE A 265 -1.65 -14.31 3.22
CA PHE A 265 -0.25 -14.20 2.82
C PHE A 265 0.60 -13.51 3.89
N SER A 266 0.06 -12.49 4.57
CA SER A 266 0.82 -11.81 5.63
C SER A 266 1.06 -12.72 6.82
N MET A 267 0.06 -13.47 7.27
CA MET A 267 0.21 -14.44 8.37
C MET A 267 1.22 -15.53 8.01
N LEU A 268 1.17 -16.04 6.78
CA LEU A 268 2.09 -17.06 6.30
C LEU A 268 3.53 -16.53 6.21
N PHE A 269 3.73 -15.42 5.50
CA PHE A 269 5.08 -14.93 5.21
C PHE A 269 5.72 -14.22 6.40
N SER A 270 4.95 -13.52 7.27
CA SER A 270 5.51 -12.95 8.50
C SER A 270 5.94 -14.06 9.48
N TRP A 271 5.20 -15.16 9.53
CA TRP A 271 5.63 -16.31 10.32
C TRP A 271 6.91 -16.96 9.75
N LEU A 272 6.98 -17.15 8.42
CA LEU A 272 8.14 -17.81 7.78
C LEU A 272 9.41 -16.94 7.78
N ILE A 273 9.27 -15.63 7.60
CA ILE A 273 10.42 -14.72 7.38
C ILE A 273 10.79 -13.95 8.65
N LEU A 274 9.78 -13.47 9.39
CA LEU A 274 9.98 -12.65 10.59
C LEU A 274 9.78 -13.44 11.90
N ALA A 275 9.40 -14.72 11.84
CA ALA A 275 9.03 -15.56 12.98
C ALA A 275 7.89 -14.97 13.84
N GLU A 276 7.07 -14.06 13.28
CA GLU A 276 5.90 -13.48 13.94
C GLU A 276 4.72 -14.45 13.88
N GLN A 277 4.36 -15.08 15.01
CA GLN A 277 3.20 -15.95 15.08
C GLN A 277 1.89 -15.16 15.21
N PRO A 278 0.85 -15.48 14.40
CA PRO A 278 -0.44 -14.82 14.54
C PRO A 278 -1.11 -15.19 15.86
N THR A 279 -1.61 -14.20 16.58
CA THR A 279 -2.36 -14.41 17.82
C THR A 279 -3.82 -14.79 17.56
N CYS A 280 -4.50 -15.43 18.53
CA CYS A 280 -5.93 -15.70 18.42
C CYS A 280 -6.76 -14.43 18.19
N ALA A 281 -6.38 -13.31 18.83
CA ALA A 281 -7.06 -12.03 18.65
C ALA A 281 -6.94 -11.50 17.22
N GLN A 282 -5.75 -11.61 16.61
CA GLN A 282 -5.52 -11.25 15.20
C GLN A 282 -6.33 -12.13 14.25
N THR A 283 -6.40 -13.42 14.51
CA THR A 283 -7.18 -14.37 13.69
C THR A 283 -8.67 -14.08 13.75
N ILE A 284 -9.23 -13.81 14.95
CA ILE A 284 -10.64 -13.43 15.13
C ILE A 284 -10.91 -12.11 14.41
N GLY A 285 -10.06 -11.11 14.61
CA GLY A 285 -10.17 -9.81 13.91
C GLY A 285 -10.17 -9.96 12.39
N ALA A 286 -9.27 -10.79 11.86
CA ALA A 286 -9.18 -11.11 10.43
C ALA A 286 -10.47 -11.74 9.89
N ILE A 287 -11.04 -12.72 10.58
CA ILE A 287 -12.29 -13.37 10.17
C ILE A 287 -13.43 -12.36 10.12
N LEU A 288 -13.59 -11.51 11.15
CA LEU A 288 -14.64 -10.49 11.18
C LEU A 288 -14.51 -9.51 10.01
N ILE A 289 -13.28 -9.04 9.71
CA ILE A 289 -13.02 -8.12 8.61
C ILE A 289 -13.35 -8.77 7.27
N VAL A 290 -12.87 -10.00 7.03
CA VAL A 290 -13.11 -10.74 5.79
C VAL A 290 -14.59 -10.98 5.56
N VAL A 291 -15.32 -11.49 6.56
CA VAL A 291 -16.76 -11.77 6.47
C VAL A 291 -17.54 -10.48 6.20
N SER A 292 -17.26 -9.41 6.94
CA SER A 292 -17.94 -8.12 6.79
C SER A 292 -17.77 -7.55 5.38
N ASN A 293 -16.57 -7.62 4.85
CA ASN A 293 -16.28 -7.11 3.51
C ASN A 293 -16.92 -7.97 2.41
N ILE A 294 -16.91 -9.30 2.53
CA ILE A 294 -17.59 -10.19 1.59
C ILE A 294 -19.10 -9.87 1.55
N VAL A 295 -19.74 -9.72 2.72
CA VAL A 295 -21.16 -9.36 2.82
C VAL A 295 -21.42 -8.01 2.14
N SER A 296 -20.59 -7.00 2.42
CA SER A 296 -20.70 -5.67 1.80
C SER A 296 -20.69 -5.74 0.27
N ILE A 297 -19.77 -6.52 -0.30
CA ILE A 297 -19.60 -6.62 -1.76
C ILE A 297 -20.77 -7.38 -2.41
N ILE A 298 -21.18 -8.51 -1.83
CA ILE A 298 -22.32 -9.29 -2.36
C ILE A 298 -23.59 -8.41 -2.38
N TYR A 299 -23.80 -7.63 -1.33
CA TYR A 299 -24.98 -6.78 -1.23
C TYR A 299 -24.91 -5.59 -2.20
N SER A 300 -23.75 -4.98 -2.37
CA SER A 300 -23.54 -3.89 -3.32
C SER A 300 -23.79 -4.35 -4.75
N LYS A 301 -23.33 -5.55 -5.13
CA LYS A 301 -23.60 -6.15 -6.44
C LYS A 301 -25.09 -6.39 -6.66
N LYS A 302 -25.79 -6.99 -5.68
CA LYS A 302 -27.25 -7.24 -5.78
C LYS A 302 -28.08 -5.96 -5.90
N TYR A 303 -27.59 -4.86 -5.33
CA TYR A 303 -28.24 -3.56 -5.42
C TYR A 303 -28.04 -2.88 -6.78
N GLN A 304 -26.88 -3.09 -7.42
CA GLN A 304 -26.62 -2.63 -8.79
C GLN A 304 -27.45 -3.39 -9.83
N ASP A 305 -27.59 -4.71 -9.67
CA ASP A 305 -28.39 -5.56 -10.59
C ASP A 305 -29.91 -5.27 -10.55
N ARG A 306 -30.40 -4.55 -9.52
CA ARG A 306 -31.81 -4.16 -9.34
C ARG A 306 -32.15 -2.76 -9.87
N ARG A 307 -31.17 -1.99 -10.34
CA ARG A 307 -31.33 -0.68 -10.96
C ARG A 307 -31.07 -0.72 -12.44
#